data_0492310cd9e635348a55662e479dd7dd
#
_entry.id   0492310cd9e635348a55662e479dd7dd
#
_cell.length_a   1.000
_cell.length_b   1.000
_cell.length_c   1.000
_cell.angle_alpha   90.00
_cell.angle_beta   90.00
_cell.angle_gamma   90.00
#
_symmetry.space_group_name_H-M   'P 1'
#
loop_
_entity.id
_entity.type
_entity.pdbx_description
1 polymer ?
#
loop_
_entity_poly.entity_id
_entity_poly.type
_entity_poly.pdbx_seq_one_letter_code
_entity_poly.pdbx_strand_id
1 'polypeptide(L)'
;MSARIELNLEADVRPPGEDCRALVARIAASPEFQRASRLRAFLAYVVDRKLADCPDEITEVLIGHRVFGLPIDYNPGDNSIVRTQARTLRDRLERYFRGEGAHEPVILEIPRGGYVPVFHLREPVSQHMPVPVSHHGTATVRERPPTRRHWLYLGASAAGLSGIALMRALRTAPTANIAATYSPARVELESSDANLTQAFSQAKQRAMQCVYGGDPIGQWYASDPISRVFCMRDVAHESFGAAVLGLEHHTENMLRRFAASAAASRKWCGFWTITKDGFPSPDTYRDNTDFGYCLPANFDLVRACYQQLRWTGNRAYLDAVFSGFYDHSVTSYVDAWDRERTGWMKANAAFRRVHASYNQRPPQFATSADLVGAQYAAYLAYAGIQDLKGEPGSLSRRMAAEYRAKAAALRSRFDSDWWNAAENRFYSGILPDGSLSSEYVDQSNVYALWFGLPAAGPKIEASLDQMERNRPHYDSTYSYFPEVFARYGRNDRAYQGILEIAGQSSNYPRGETAFAALGAIASGLMGVDPDVPNRIIETLPRLTGEVAWVRLSRLPVGPNEIAVEHHGTTATSFTNQNGPPVQWRPVFQSNGKRFAHAVMTIRGGETKRATLA
;
A
#
# COMPACT_ATOMS: atom_id res chain seq x y z
N MET A 1 -13.19 59.41 -2.87
CA MET A 1 -14.29 58.64 -2.23
C MET A 1 -14.18 57.21 -2.74
N SER A 2 -13.48 56.37 -1.98
CA SER A 2 -13.33 54.96 -2.29
C SER A 2 -14.29 54.15 -1.41
N ALA A 3 -15.23 53.47 -2.03
CA ALA A 3 -16.10 52.52 -1.35
C ALA A 3 -15.35 51.19 -1.16
N ARG A 4 -15.08 50.84 0.09
CA ARG A 4 -14.65 49.50 0.51
C ARG A 4 -15.88 48.61 0.45
N ILE A 5 -15.83 47.57 -0.36
CA ILE A 5 -16.78 46.46 -0.28
C ILE A 5 -16.23 45.51 0.80
N GLU A 6 -16.90 45.50 1.96
CA GLU A 6 -16.69 44.48 2.98
C GLU A 6 -17.37 43.18 2.51
N LEU A 7 -16.57 42.14 2.29
CA LEU A 7 -17.06 40.79 2.12
C LEU A 7 -17.49 40.27 3.49
N ASN A 8 -18.82 40.13 3.69
CA ASN A 8 -19.40 39.40 4.80
C ASN A 8 -18.89 37.95 4.76
N LEU A 9 -18.09 37.59 5.76
CA LEU A 9 -17.80 36.19 6.11
C LEU A 9 -19.10 35.58 6.63
N GLU A 10 -19.56 34.51 6.01
CA GLU A 10 -20.70 33.71 6.44
C GLU A 10 -20.55 33.34 7.91
N ALA A 11 -21.52 33.72 8.72
CA ALA A 11 -21.58 33.36 10.11
C ALA A 11 -21.72 31.85 10.27
N ASP A 12 -20.81 31.25 11.04
CA ASP A 12 -20.86 29.87 11.51
C ASP A 12 -22.16 29.65 12.30
N VAL A 13 -23.22 29.17 11.64
CA VAL A 13 -24.55 28.97 12.24
C VAL A 13 -24.47 27.73 13.12
N ARG A 14 -24.10 27.95 14.40
CA ARG A 14 -24.13 26.90 15.42
C ARG A 14 -25.56 26.61 15.83
N PRO A 15 -25.99 25.32 15.90
CA PRO A 15 -27.33 25.02 16.42
C PRO A 15 -27.45 25.45 17.88
N PRO A 16 -28.65 25.90 18.31
CA PRO A 16 -28.90 26.29 19.70
C PRO A 16 -28.56 25.18 20.68
N GLY A 17 -27.98 25.51 21.83
CA GLY A 17 -27.55 24.50 22.82
C GLY A 17 -28.69 23.62 23.35
N GLU A 18 -29.92 24.10 23.29
CA GLU A 18 -31.13 23.36 23.66
C GLU A 18 -31.45 22.25 22.63
N ASP A 19 -31.28 22.52 21.34
CA ASP A 19 -31.45 21.55 20.27
C ASP A 19 -30.38 20.46 20.35
N CYS A 20 -29.15 20.81 20.73
CA CYS A 20 -28.06 19.85 20.94
C CYS A 20 -28.36 18.90 22.12
N ARG A 21 -28.90 19.39 23.23
CA ARG A 21 -29.28 18.55 24.37
C ARG A 21 -30.48 17.64 24.05
N ALA A 22 -31.46 18.16 23.33
CA ALA A 22 -32.61 17.38 22.88
C ALA A 22 -32.18 16.24 21.94
N LEU A 23 -31.23 16.50 21.02
CA LEU A 23 -30.65 15.49 20.17
C LEU A 23 -29.94 14.40 20.98
N VAL A 24 -29.10 14.75 21.96
CA VAL A 24 -28.43 13.79 22.83
C VAL A 24 -29.42 12.92 23.62
N ALA A 25 -30.53 13.48 24.07
CA ALA A 25 -31.59 12.73 24.75
C ALA A 25 -32.23 11.69 23.81
N ARG A 26 -32.51 12.04 22.54
CA ARG A 26 -33.00 11.09 21.52
C ARG A 26 -32.00 9.99 21.21
N ILE A 27 -30.73 10.35 21.00
CA ILE A 27 -29.65 9.36 20.80
C ILE A 27 -29.58 8.38 21.97
N ALA A 28 -29.60 8.89 23.21
CA ALA A 28 -29.50 8.06 24.43
C ALA A 28 -30.71 7.11 24.61
N ALA A 29 -31.88 7.47 24.10
CA ALA A 29 -33.10 6.67 24.14
C ALA A 29 -33.18 5.63 23.01
N SER A 30 -32.36 5.75 21.96
CA SER A 30 -32.38 4.89 20.79
C SER A 30 -31.95 3.44 21.12
N PRO A 31 -32.39 2.42 20.34
CA PRO A 31 -31.96 1.04 20.46
C PRO A 31 -30.44 0.87 20.44
N GLU A 32 -29.73 1.70 19.67
CA GLU A 32 -28.26 1.70 19.61
C GLU A 32 -27.60 2.00 20.97
N PHE A 33 -28.26 2.83 21.81
CA PHE A 33 -27.71 3.29 23.10
C PHE A 33 -28.43 2.73 24.32
N GLN A 34 -29.66 2.21 24.18
CA GLN A 34 -30.52 1.82 25.29
C GLN A 34 -29.85 0.87 26.29
N ARG A 35 -29.05 -0.09 25.81
CA ARG A 35 -28.33 -1.09 26.63
C ARG A 35 -26.89 -0.71 26.96
N ALA A 36 -26.46 0.53 26.67
CA ALA A 36 -25.06 0.96 26.79
C ALA A 36 -24.90 2.11 27.79
N SER A 37 -25.17 1.87 29.09
CA SER A 37 -25.14 2.89 30.15
C SER A 37 -23.83 3.71 30.19
N ARG A 38 -22.67 3.05 30.06
CA ARG A 38 -21.36 3.72 30.07
C ARG A 38 -21.14 4.63 28.87
N LEU A 39 -21.60 4.23 27.67
CA LEU A 39 -21.50 5.08 26.48
C LEU A 39 -22.45 6.26 26.53
N ARG A 40 -23.63 6.10 27.13
CA ARG A 40 -24.55 7.23 27.38
C ARG A 40 -23.95 8.24 28.35
N ALA A 41 -23.33 7.77 29.44
CA ALA A 41 -22.63 8.63 30.38
C ALA A 41 -21.45 9.37 29.71
N PHE A 42 -20.70 8.69 28.84
CA PHE A 42 -19.60 9.29 28.08
C PHE A 42 -20.12 10.38 27.13
N LEU A 43 -21.14 10.06 26.33
CA LEU A 43 -21.76 11.01 25.41
C LEU A 43 -22.29 12.26 26.15
N ALA A 44 -23.04 12.06 27.23
CA ALA A 44 -23.58 13.14 28.06
C ALA A 44 -22.46 14.02 28.62
N TYR A 45 -21.41 13.42 29.19
CA TYR A 45 -20.28 14.16 29.76
C TYR A 45 -19.59 15.07 28.74
N VAL A 46 -19.20 14.53 27.58
CA VAL A 46 -18.46 15.34 26.58
C VAL A 46 -19.34 16.42 25.96
N VAL A 47 -20.64 16.18 25.77
CA VAL A 47 -21.56 17.17 25.26
C VAL A 47 -21.84 18.26 26.30
N ASP A 48 -22.08 17.91 27.55
CA ASP A 48 -22.28 18.88 28.62
C ASP A 48 -21.06 19.79 28.80
N ARG A 49 -19.85 19.24 28.78
CA ARG A 49 -18.61 20.05 28.87
C ARG A 49 -18.44 20.95 27.65
N LYS A 50 -18.77 20.47 26.46
CA LYS A 50 -18.72 21.26 25.23
C LYS A 50 -19.71 22.41 25.24
N LEU A 51 -20.95 22.15 25.66
CA LEU A 51 -22.00 23.19 25.74
C LEU A 51 -21.79 24.19 26.89
N ALA A 52 -21.02 23.79 27.91
CA ALA A 52 -20.58 24.68 29.00
C ALA A 52 -19.34 25.51 28.64
N ASP A 53 -18.82 25.39 27.41
CA ASP A 53 -17.60 26.02 26.91
C ASP A 53 -16.34 25.67 27.74
N CYS A 54 -16.28 24.43 28.23
CA CYS A 54 -15.18 23.86 29.00
C CYS A 54 -14.48 22.72 28.24
N PRO A 55 -13.92 22.94 27.03
CA PRO A 55 -13.28 21.88 26.25
C PRO A 55 -12.03 21.29 26.94
N ASP A 56 -11.36 22.06 27.78
CA ASP A 56 -10.18 21.60 28.54
C ASP A 56 -10.54 20.50 29.55
N GLU A 57 -11.79 20.34 29.92
CA GLU A 57 -12.27 19.24 30.78
C GLU A 57 -12.57 17.96 29.96
N ILE A 58 -12.46 17.98 28.64
CA ILE A 58 -12.68 16.84 27.75
C ILE A 58 -11.33 16.17 27.40
N THR A 59 -10.61 15.74 28.41
CA THR A 59 -9.33 15.01 28.25
C THR A 59 -9.50 13.54 28.56
N GLU A 60 -8.60 12.69 28.04
CA GLU A 60 -8.64 11.24 28.28
C GLU A 60 -8.62 10.91 29.78
N VAL A 61 -7.80 11.62 30.56
CA VAL A 61 -7.69 11.44 32.02
C VAL A 61 -8.99 11.80 32.71
N LEU A 62 -9.57 12.96 32.41
CA LEU A 62 -10.80 13.41 33.05
C LEU A 62 -12.01 12.56 32.66
N ILE A 63 -12.09 12.13 31.42
CA ILE A 63 -13.11 11.17 30.96
C ILE A 63 -12.93 9.83 31.70
N GLY A 64 -11.71 9.32 31.81
CA GLY A 64 -11.40 8.12 32.57
C GLY A 64 -11.87 8.21 34.01
N HIS A 65 -11.55 9.31 34.67
CA HIS A 65 -11.93 9.54 36.05
C HIS A 65 -13.46 9.75 36.23
N ARG A 66 -14.05 10.71 35.48
CA ARG A 66 -15.45 11.14 35.67
C ARG A 66 -16.49 10.16 35.13
N VAL A 67 -16.17 9.45 34.05
CA VAL A 67 -17.11 8.57 33.36
C VAL A 67 -16.88 7.09 33.69
N PHE A 68 -15.62 6.67 33.78
CA PHE A 68 -15.27 5.27 33.97
C PHE A 68 -14.81 4.93 35.39
N GLY A 69 -14.71 5.94 36.30
CA GLY A 69 -14.36 5.72 37.71
C GLY A 69 -12.89 5.34 37.93
N LEU A 70 -11.99 5.67 36.99
CA LEU A 70 -10.57 5.41 37.15
C LEU A 70 -9.93 6.40 38.15
N PRO A 71 -8.84 6.06 38.81
CA PRO A 71 -8.07 7.02 39.60
C PRO A 71 -7.68 8.24 38.78
N ILE A 72 -7.60 9.43 39.42
CA ILE A 72 -7.28 10.67 38.69
C ILE A 72 -5.86 10.68 38.11
N ASP A 73 -4.98 9.89 38.68
CA ASP A 73 -3.57 9.72 38.30
C ASP A 73 -3.32 8.49 37.40
N TYR A 74 -4.41 7.86 36.90
CA TYR A 74 -4.22 6.72 36.00
C TYR A 74 -3.46 7.12 34.74
N ASN A 75 -2.59 6.23 34.25
CA ASN A 75 -1.83 6.46 33.04
C ASN A 75 -2.61 5.95 31.80
N PRO A 76 -3.00 6.82 30.87
CA PRO A 76 -3.67 6.41 29.62
C PRO A 76 -2.81 5.46 28.74
N GLY A 77 -1.49 5.45 28.94
CA GLY A 77 -0.58 4.51 28.27
C GLY A 77 -0.83 3.05 28.68
N ASP A 78 -1.13 2.84 29.96
CA ASP A 78 -1.31 1.50 30.54
C ASP A 78 -2.77 1.02 30.45
N ASN A 79 -3.73 1.93 30.30
CA ASN A 79 -5.15 1.62 30.26
C ASN A 79 -5.86 2.34 29.12
N SER A 80 -6.20 1.63 28.07
CA SER A 80 -6.81 2.17 26.84
C SER A 80 -8.35 2.23 26.87
N ILE A 81 -8.99 2.10 28.06
CA ILE A 81 -10.45 1.99 28.15
C ILE A 81 -11.17 3.20 27.52
N VAL A 82 -10.69 4.42 27.72
CA VAL A 82 -11.32 5.64 27.18
C VAL A 82 -11.24 5.63 25.65
N ARG A 83 -10.09 5.30 25.07
CA ARG A 83 -9.92 5.19 23.61
C ARG A 83 -10.82 4.11 23.01
N THR A 84 -10.92 2.96 23.66
CA THR A 84 -11.77 1.84 23.23
C THR A 84 -13.26 2.23 23.28
N GLN A 85 -13.69 2.89 24.35
CA GLN A 85 -15.07 3.32 24.50
C GLN A 85 -15.41 4.50 23.56
N ALA A 86 -14.48 5.42 23.32
CA ALA A 86 -14.66 6.49 22.34
C ALA A 86 -14.84 5.96 20.91
N ARG A 87 -14.10 4.91 20.55
CA ARG A 87 -14.29 4.21 19.27
C ARG A 87 -15.69 3.62 19.17
N THR A 88 -16.11 2.87 20.18
CA THR A 88 -17.46 2.25 20.22
C THR A 88 -18.56 3.32 20.18
N LEU A 89 -18.33 4.46 20.84
CA LEU A 89 -19.26 5.60 20.83
C LEU A 89 -19.42 6.18 19.43
N ARG A 90 -18.31 6.41 18.70
CA ARG A 90 -18.33 6.88 17.30
C ARG A 90 -19.08 5.91 16.38
N ASP A 91 -18.80 4.62 16.48
CA ASP A 91 -19.45 3.60 15.65
C ASP A 91 -20.98 3.54 15.89
N ARG A 92 -21.44 3.77 17.13
CA ARG A 92 -22.87 3.80 17.46
C ARG A 92 -23.54 5.12 17.01
N LEU A 93 -22.86 6.24 17.13
CA LEU A 93 -23.36 7.53 16.59
C LEU A 93 -23.53 7.43 15.07
N GLU A 94 -22.57 6.86 14.38
CA GLU A 94 -22.64 6.65 12.92
C GLU A 94 -23.84 5.76 12.53
N ARG A 95 -24.09 4.66 13.26
CA ARG A 95 -25.25 3.80 13.01
C ARG A 95 -26.56 4.50 13.29
N TYR A 96 -26.63 5.27 14.39
CA TYR A 96 -27.81 6.06 14.71
C TYR A 96 -28.17 7.04 13.58
N PHE A 97 -27.20 7.83 13.09
CA PHE A 97 -27.42 8.81 12.02
C PHE A 97 -27.63 8.20 10.64
N ARG A 98 -27.28 6.94 10.44
CA ARG A 98 -27.65 6.16 9.23
C ARG A 98 -29.02 5.51 9.31
N GLY A 99 -29.51 5.25 10.50
CA GLY A 99 -30.80 4.59 10.79
C GLY A 99 -31.85 5.56 11.32
N GLU A 100 -32.16 5.45 12.62
CA GLU A 100 -33.23 6.24 13.25
C GLU A 100 -33.03 7.75 13.17
N GLY A 101 -31.79 8.21 13.29
CA GLY A 101 -31.42 9.63 13.20
C GLY A 101 -31.16 10.12 11.77
N ALA A 102 -31.58 9.38 10.72
CA ALA A 102 -31.34 9.77 9.32
C ALA A 102 -31.99 11.10 8.94
N HIS A 103 -33.02 11.52 9.65
CA HIS A 103 -33.75 12.76 9.42
C HIS A 103 -33.49 13.85 10.49
N GLU A 104 -32.55 13.60 11.41
CA GLU A 104 -32.18 14.63 12.41
C GLU A 104 -31.60 15.87 11.72
N PRO A 105 -32.07 17.08 12.06
CA PRO A 105 -31.59 18.32 11.44
C PRO A 105 -30.15 18.65 11.85
N VAL A 106 -29.70 18.12 12.98
CA VAL A 106 -28.35 18.28 13.52
C VAL A 106 -27.65 16.94 13.59
N ILE A 107 -26.43 16.87 13.11
CA ILE A 107 -25.56 15.69 13.22
C ILE A 107 -24.53 15.96 14.32
N LEU A 108 -24.38 15.01 15.23
CA LEU A 108 -23.37 15.01 16.28
C LEU A 108 -22.27 14.04 15.93
N GLU A 109 -21.04 14.53 15.92
CA GLU A 109 -19.84 13.73 15.70
C GLU A 109 -18.82 13.94 16.82
N ILE A 110 -18.06 12.88 17.15
CA ILE A 110 -16.85 12.96 17.98
C ILE A 110 -15.66 12.68 17.07
N PRO A 111 -14.86 13.68 16.67
CA PRO A 111 -13.77 13.53 15.74
C PRO A 111 -12.72 12.51 16.22
N ARG A 112 -12.09 11.79 15.27
CA ARG A 112 -10.95 10.93 15.59
C ARG A 112 -9.76 11.77 16.02
N GLY A 113 -9.01 11.26 16.99
CA GLY A 113 -7.87 11.98 17.57
C GLY A 113 -8.24 12.95 18.70
N GLY A 114 -9.53 13.12 19.01
CA GLY A 114 -10.03 13.96 20.12
C GLY A 114 -11.31 13.40 20.72
N TYR A 115 -11.80 14.07 21.78
CA TYR A 115 -13.03 13.67 22.47
C TYR A 115 -14.08 14.80 22.46
N VAL A 116 -13.74 15.98 21.95
CA VAL A 116 -14.62 17.14 21.89
C VAL A 116 -15.66 16.94 20.78
N PRO A 117 -16.97 16.94 21.10
CA PRO A 117 -18.02 16.76 20.11
C PRO A 117 -18.17 17.98 19.19
N VAL A 118 -18.55 17.72 17.94
CA VAL A 118 -18.85 18.72 16.91
C VAL A 118 -20.29 18.53 16.44
N PHE A 119 -21.01 19.63 16.25
CA PHE A 119 -22.38 19.64 15.76
C PHE A 119 -22.43 20.31 14.39
N HIS A 120 -23.07 19.64 13.41
CA HIS A 120 -23.28 20.15 12.06
C HIS A 120 -24.76 20.20 11.74
N LEU A 121 -25.20 21.26 11.07
CA LEU A 121 -26.55 21.30 10.48
C LEU A 121 -26.54 20.37 9.25
N ARG A 122 -27.59 19.57 9.10
CA ARG A 122 -27.80 18.76 7.89
C ARG A 122 -28.27 19.67 6.77
N GLU A 123 -27.59 19.71 5.65
CA GLU A 123 -28.04 20.45 4.48
C GLU A 123 -29.36 19.87 3.95
N PRO A 124 -30.37 20.73 3.63
CA PRO A 124 -31.63 20.27 3.06
C PRO A 124 -31.36 19.66 1.68
N VAL A 125 -31.88 18.46 1.45
CA VAL A 125 -31.85 17.80 0.13
C VAL A 125 -32.76 18.60 -0.80
N SER A 126 -32.21 19.44 -1.66
CA SER A 126 -32.96 20.14 -2.72
C SER A 126 -33.52 19.11 -3.71
N GLN A 127 -34.82 18.87 -3.63
CA GLN A 127 -35.56 18.14 -4.65
C GLN A 127 -35.69 19.04 -5.89
N HIS A 128 -34.85 18.77 -6.90
CA HIS A 128 -35.04 19.35 -8.22
C HIS A 128 -36.11 18.52 -8.97
N MET A 129 -37.32 19.14 -9.07
CA MET A 129 -38.29 18.71 -10.07
C MET A 129 -37.83 19.10 -11.49
N PRO A 130 -38.03 18.28 -12.51
CA PRO A 130 -37.63 18.62 -13.87
C PRO A 130 -38.62 19.63 -14.48
N VAL A 131 -38.10 20.75 -14.98
CA VAL A 131 -38.85 21.71 -15.79
C VAL A 131 -38.77 21.29 -17.26
N PRO A 132 -39.87 21.31 -18.03
CA PRO A 132 -39.88 20.90 -19.45
C PRO A 132 -39.17 21.92 -20.34
N VAL A 133 -38.31 21.44 -21.22
CA VAL A 133 -37.61 22.24 -22.22
C VAL A 133 -38.54 22.48 -23.41
N SER A 134 -38.91 23.73 -23.69
CA SER A 134 -39.52 24.15 -24.95
C SER A 134 -38.42 24.65 -25.93
N HIS A 135 -38.40 24.05 -27.11
CA HIS A 135 -37.57 24.51 -28.23
C HIS A 135 -38.11 25.80 -28.83
N HIS A 136 -37.23 26.81 -29.03
CA HIS A 136 -37.33 27.68 -30.20
C HIS A 136 -36.04 28.52 -30.38
N GLY A 137 -35.57 28.59 -31.65
CA GLY A 137 -34.95 29.76 -32.25
C GLY A 137 -33.45 29.74 -32.49
N THR A 138 -33.05 29.43 -33.69
CA THR A 138 -31.74 29.62 -34.31
C THR A 138 -31.33 31.11 -34.36
N ALA A 139 -30.11 31.40 -33.88
CA ALA A 139 -29.37 32.59 -34.27
C ALA A 139 -27.86 32.28 -34.35
N THR A 140 -27.33 32.37 -35.54
CA THR A 140 -25.91 32.21 -35.89
C THR A 140 -25.10 33.42 -35.42
N VAL A 141 -24.20 33.22 -34.48
CA VAL A 141 -23.17 34.19 -34.13
C VAL A 141 -21.80 33.62 -34.49
N ARG A 142 -21.10 34.32 -35.40
CA ARG A 142 -19.74 34.03 -35.78
C ARG A 142 -18.79 34.35 -34.62
N GLU A 143 -18.21 33.33 -34.00
CA GLU A 143 -17.17 33.50 -32.98
C GLU A 143 -15.78 33.65 -33.61
N ARG A 144 -15.02 34.65 -33.13
CA ARG A 144 -13.60 34.82 -33.38
C ARG A 144 -12.81 33.89 -32.46
N PRO A 145 -11.70 33.28 -32.89
CA PRO A 145 -10.93 32.37 -32.03
C PRO A 145 -10.24 33.13 -30.87
N PRO A 146 -10.23 32.57 -29.66
CA PRO A 146 -9.63 33.20 -28.48
C PRO A 146 -8.09 33.16 -28.54
N THR A 147 -7.48 34.21 -28.00
CA THR A 147 -6.02 34.40 -27.99
C THR A 147 -5.34 33.49 -26.94
N ARG A 148 -4.06 33.21 -27.16
CA ARG A 148 -3.19 32.27 -26.43
C ARG A 148 -3.18 32.39 -24.88
N ARG A 149 -3.67 33.50 -24.33
CA ARG A 149 -3.74 33.75 -22.86
C ARG A 149 -4.92 33.10 -22.15
N HIS A 150 -5.99 32.73 -22.86
CA HIS A 150 -7.19 32.10 -22.27
C HIS A 150 -7.03 30.59 -21.99
N TRP A 151 -6.10 29.93 -22.64
CA TRP A 151 -5.85 28.48 -22.44
C TRP A 151 -5.12 28.14 -21.15
N LEU A 152 -4.41 29.10 -20.52
CA LEU A 152 -3.68 28.86 -19.27
C LEU A 152 -4.58 28.82 -18.04
N TYR A 153 -5.79 29.42 -18.09
CA TYR A 153 -6.74 29.40 -16.96
C TYR A 153 -7.74 28.24 -17.03
N LEU A 154 -7.99 27.68 -18.21
CA LEU A 154 -8.89 26.52 -18.36
C LEU A 154 -8.18 25.19 -18.03
N GLY A 155 -6.86 25.11 -18.12
CA GLY A 155 -6.09 23.92 -17.77
C GLY A 155 -6.06 23.60 -16.28
N ALA A 156 -6.09 24.61 -15.40
CA ALA A 156 -6.02 24.43 -13.96
C ALA A 156 -7.36 23.98 -13.34
N SER A 157 -8.49 24.34 -13.96
CA SER A 157 -9.84 23.97 -13.48
C SER A 157 -10.24 22.56 -13.94
N ALA A 158 -9.73 22.10 -15.10
CA ALA A 158 -10.05 20.76 -15.62
C ALA A 158 -9.34 19.63 -14.86
N ALA A 159 -8.16 19.88 -14.29
CA ALA A 159 -7.42 18.87 -13.53
C ALA A 159 -8.07 18.54 -12.17
N GLY A 160 -8.69 19.51 -11.51
CA GLY A 160 -9.43 19.29 -10.24
C GLY A 160 -10.76 18.55 -10.45
N LEU A 161 -11.48 18.89 -11.52
CA LEU A 161 -12.76 18.24 -11.86
C LEU A 161 -12.55 16.83 -12.45
N SER A 162 -11.42 16.58 -13.11
CA SER A 162 -11.08 15.25 -13.64
C SER A 162 -10.83 14.22 -12.54
N GLY A 163 -10.24 14.62 -11.41
CA GLY A 163 -10.05 13.73 -10.25
C GLY A 163 -11.37 13.30 -9.62
N ILE A 164 -12.31 14.24 -9.44
CA ILE A 164 -13.63 13.96 -8.86
C ILE A 164 -14.51 13.18 -9.86
N ALA A 165 -14.45 13.51 -11.17
CA ALA A 165 -15.16 12.78 -12.22
C ALA A 165 -14.61 11.37 -12.41
N LEU A 166 -13.29 11.18 -12.33
CA LEU A 166 -12.65 9.87 -12.40
C LEU A 166 -12.99 9.02 -11.16
N MET A 167 -13.03 9.62 -9.97
CA MET A 167 -13.47 8.96 -8.74
C MET A 167 -14.97 8.59 -8.79
N ARG A 168 -15.82 9.40 -9.47
CA ARG A 168 -17.21 9.05 -9.76
C ARG A 168 -17.32 7.94 -10.81
N ALA A 169 -16.53 7.99 -11.88
CA ALA A 169 -16.49 6.95 -12.90
C ALA A 169 -16.00 5.60 -12.35
N LEU A 170 -15.04 5.61 -11.40
CA LEU A 170 -14.61 4.41 -10.69
C LEU A 170 -15.69 3.85 -9.73
N ARG A 171 -16.66 4.68 -9.32
CA ARG A 171 -17.86 4.24 -8.56
C ARG A 171 -18.90 3.54 -9.44
N THR A 172 -18.99 3.91 -10.71
CA THR A 172 -20.00 3.40 -11.66
C THR A 172 -19.45 2.34 -12.59
N ALA A 173 -18.13 2.06 -12.57
CA ALA A 173 -17.59 0.87 -13.21
C ALA A 173 -18.31 -0.35 -12.58
N PRO A 174 -18.94 -1.23 -13.36
CA PRO A 174 -19.57 -2.42 -12.82
C PRO A 174 -18.45 -3.18 -12.08
N THR A 175 -18.52 -3.17 -10.75
CA THR A 175 -17.78 -4.13 -9.93
C THR A 175 -18.28 -5.48 -10.40
N ALA A 176 -17.50 -6.19 -11.21
CA ALA A 176 -17.74 -7.60 -11.44
C ALA A 176 -18.02 -8.17 -10.05
N ASN A 177 -19.06 -8.96 -9.93
CA ASN A 177 -19.51 -9.48 -8.64
C ASN A 177 -18.39 -10.41 -8.10
N ILE A 178 -17.38 -9.81 -7.45
CA ILE A 178 -16.16 -10.48 -6.99
C ILE A 178 -16.52 -11.62 -6.03
N ALA A 179 -17.63 -11.45 -5.31
CA ALA A 179 -18.17 -12.49 -4.43
C ALA A 179 -18.61 -13.77 -5.19
N ALA A 180 -19.00 -13.65 -6.46
CA ALA A 180 -19.45 -14.81 -7.25
C ALA A 180 -18.30 -15.59 -7.91
N THR A 181 -17.10 -15.01 -8.02
CA THR A 181 -15.92 -15.62 -8.65
C THR A 181 -14.81 -15.99 -7.65
N TYR A 182 -14.96 -15.65 -6.37
CA TYR A 182 -13.96 -15.96 -5.36
C TYR A 182 -13.95 -17.45 -5.02
N SER A 183 -12.99 -18.17 -5.58
CA SER A 183 -12.64 -19.53 -5.12
C SER A 183 -11.59 -19.41 -4.03
N PRO A 184 -11.75 -20.09 -2.88
CA PRO A 184 -10.72 -20.06 -1.85
C PRO A 184 -9.38 -20.53 -2.42
N ALA A 185 -8.29 -19.91 -1.97
CA ALA A 185 -6.94 -20.22 -2.40
C ALA A 185 -6.67 -21.73 -2.39
N ARG A 186 -6.42 -22.29 -3.58
CA ARG A 186 -6.24 -23.75 -3.76
C ARG A 186 -4.78 -24.18 -3.67
N VAL A 187 -3.86 -23.23 -3.64
CA VAL A 187 -2.42 -23.51 -3.53
C VAL A 187 -2.10 -24.36 -2.30
N GLU A 188 -1.30 -25.38 -2.47
CA GLU A 188 -0.92 -26.35 -1.43
C GLU A 188 0.60 -26.54 -1.44
N LEU A 189 1.18 -26.75 -0.25
CA LEU A 189 2.58 -27.08 -0.10
C LEU A 189 2.72 -28.40 0.68
N GLU A 190 3.50 -29.30 0.11
CA GLU A 190 3.95 -30.55 0.69
C GLU A 190 5.47 -30.56 0.76
N SER A 191 6.04 -31.10 1.83
CA SER A 191 7.49 -31.10 2.03
C SER A 191 7.93 -32.30 2.88
N SER A 192 9.19 -32.68 2.73
CA SER A 192 9.85 -33.60 3.67
C SER A 192 10.00 -33.00 5.08
N ASP A 193 9.84 -31.68 5.21
CA ASP A 193 9.91 -30.94 6.46
C ASP A 193 8.49 -30.51 6.91
N ALA A 194 8.07 -31.06 8.06
CA ALA A 194 6.77 -30.75 8.65
C ALA A 194 6.63 -29.28 9.08
N ASN A 195 7.73 -28.63 9.53
CA ASN A 195 7.72 -27.22 9.95
C ASN A 195 7.41 -26.29 8.78
N LEU A 196 8.00 -26.55 7.60
CA LEU A 196 7.73 -25.77 6.40
C LEU A 196 6.28 -25.94 5.93
N THR A 197 5.76 -27.17 5.95
CA THR A 197 4.36 -27.45 5.60
C THR A 197 3.41 -26.73 6.55
N GLN A 198 3.69 -26.77 7.86
CA GLN A 198 2.92 -26.07 8.88
C GLN A 198 3.00 -24.55 8.71
N ALA A 199 4.19 -24.01 8.49
CA ALA A 199 4.43 -22.58 8.26
C ALA A 199 3.61 -22.05 7.07
N PHE A 200 3.62 -22.78 5.95
CA PHE A 200 2.81 -22.42 4.77
C PHE A 200 1.31 -22.43 5.09
N SER A 201 0.82 -23.47 5.76
CA SER A 201 -0.60 -23.60 6.14
C SER A 201 -1.05 -22.47 7.06
N GLN A 202 -0.24 -22.12 8.07
CA GLN A 202 -0.52 -21.03 9.01
C GLN A 202 -0.50 -19.67 8.32
N ALA A 203 0.49 -19.40 7.46
CA ALA A 203 0.57 -18.18 6.68
C ALA A 203 -0.65 -18.03 5.76
N LYS A 204 -1.00 -19.09 5.02
CA LYS A 204 -2.19 -19.13 4.17
C LYS A 204 -3.48 -18.84 4.95
N GLN A 205 -3.69 -19.50 6.08
CA GLN A 205 -4.87 -19.30 6.92
C GLN A 205 -4.97 -17.85 7.41
N ARG A 206 -3.87 -17.27 7.91
CA ARG A 206 -3.84 -15.87 8.39
C ARG A 206 -4.05 -14.86 7.29
N ALA A 207 -3.41 -15.05 6.13
CA ALA A 207 -3.61 -14.17 4.98
C ALA A 207 -5.08 -14.17 4.54
N MET A 208 -5.72 -15.35 4.47
CA MET A 208 -7.13 -15.47 4.08
C MET A 208 -8.10 -14.83 5.09
N GLN A 209 -7.75 -14.74 6.36
CA GLN A 209 -8.53 -13.99 7.35
C GLN A 209 -8.52 -12.48 7.11
N CYS A 210 -7.55 -11.97 6.35
CA CYS A 210 -7.43 -10.57 5.99
C CYS A 210 -8.15 -10.21 4.67
N VAL A 211 -8.81 -11.16 4.01
CA VAL A 211 -9.48 -10.95 2.71
C VAL A 211 -10.97 -10.66 2.91
N TYR A 212 -11.45 -9.62 2.25
CA TYR A 212 -12.85 -9.17 2.31
C TYR A 212 -13.42 -9.04 0.90
N GLY A 213 -14.27 -10.00 0.53
CA GLY A 213 -14.92 -10.04 -0.79
C GLY A 213 -16.23 -9.24 -0.88
N GLY A 214 -16.85 -8.90 0.27
CA GLY A 214 -18.14 -8.21 0.33
C GLY A 214 -18.06 -6.68 0.29
N ASP A 215 -16.89 -6.10 0.33
CA ASP A 215 -16.69 -4.65 0.28
C ASP A 215 -16.78 -4.15 -1.19
N PRO A 216 -17.23 -2.88 -1.41
CA PRO A 216 -17.41 -2.35 -2.76
C PRO A 216 -16.18 -2.42 -3.67
N ILE A 217 -14.99 -2.48 -3.10
CA ILE A 217 -13.73 -2.49 -3.82
C ILE A 217 -13.03 -3.85 -3.85
N GLY A 218 -13.47 -4.86 -3.07
CA GLY A 218 -12.78 -6.13 -2.90
C GLY A 218 -11.31 -5.89 -2.46
N GLN A 219 -10.96 -6.31 -1.26
CA GLN A 219 -9.68 -5.89 -0.68
C GLN A 219 -9.13 -6.93 0.30
N TRP A 220 -7.86 -6.79 0.60
CA TRP A 220 -7.20 -7.48 1.70
C TRP A 220 -6.38 -6.48 2.53
N TYR A 221 -6.15 -6.80 3.80
CA TYR A 221 -5.44 -5.94 4.73
C TYR A 221 -4.11 -6.56 5.14
N ALA A 222 -3.04 -5.80 5.04
CA ALA A 222 -1.72 -6.24 5.46
C ALA A 222 -1.49 -6.01 6.96
N SER A 223 -1.95 -4.89 7.53
CA SER A 223 -1.58 -4.48 8.88
C SER A 223 -2.68 -4.66 9.92
N ASP A 224 -3.88 -4.16 9.69
CA ASP A 224 -4.96 -4.18 10.69
C ASP A 224 -6.33 -4.39 10.03
N PRO A 225 -6.90 -5.60 10.14
CA PRO A 225 -8.24 -5.87 9.61
C PRO A 225 -9.35 -5.10 10.35
N ILE A 226 -9.08 -4.57 11.54
CA ILE A 226 -10.07 -3.86 12.35
C ILE A 226 -10.26 -2.43 11.82
N SER A 227 -9.19 -1.75 11.44
CA SER A 227 -9.25 -0.38 10.92
C SER A 227 -9.90 -0.28 9.54
N ARG A 228 -9.95 -1.39 8.80
CA ARG A 228 -10.51 -1.49 7.44
C ARG A 228 -9.97 -0.41 6.49
N VAL A 229 -8.69 -0.09 6.65
CA VAL A 229 -7.91 0.75 5.75
C VAL A 229 -6.78 -0.07 5.15
N PHE A 230 -6.42 0.22 3.92
CA PHE A 230 -5.25 -0.38 3.28
C PHE A 230 -4.23 0.70 2.95
N CYS A 231 -2.97 0.40 3.22
CA CYS A 231 -1.83 1.29 3.06
C CYS A 231 -1.13 1.01 1.72
N MET A 232 -0.68 2.05 1.04
CA MET A 232 -0.06 1.95 -0.28
C MET A 232 1.21 1.08 -0.25
N ARG A 233 2.09 1.28 0.75
CA ARG A 233 3.29 0.46 0.93
C ARG A 233 2.93 -1.00 1.11
N ASP A 234 2.06 -1.29 2.08
CA ASP A 234 1.72 -2.66 2.46
C ASP A 234 1.10 -3.41 1.27
N VAL A 235 0.16 -2.75 0.55
CA VAL A 235 -0.45 -3.34 -0.65
C VAL A 235 0.60 -3.60 -1.74
N ALA A 236 1.50 -2.67 -1.98
CA ALA A 236 2.54 -2.83 -2.99
C ALA A 236 3.52 -3.97 -2.64
N HIS A 237 3.97 -4.02 -1.39
CA HIS A 237 4.97 -4.99 -0.94
C HIS A 237 4.40 -6.41 -0.85
N GLU A 238 3.20 -6.55 -0.29
CA GLU A 238 2.58 -7.86 -0.01
C GLU A 238 1.79 -8.43 -1.20
N SER A 239 1.65 -7.65 -2.28
CA SER A 239 0.90 -8.06 -3.49
C SER A 239 1.43 -9.35 -4.12
N PHE A 240 2.71 -9.67 -3.92
CA PHE A 240 3.29 -10.90 -4.41
C PHE A 240 2.74 -12.13 -3.67
N GLY A 241 2.69 -12.10 -2.34
CA GLY A 241 2.06 -13.16 -1.55
C GLY A 241 0.55 -13.29 -1.83
N ALA A 242 -0.11 -12.17 -2.10
CA ALA A 242 -1.51 -12.18 -2.53
C ALA A 242 -1.69 -12.87 -3.91
N ALA A 243 -0.74 -12.71 -4.84
CA ALA A 243 -0.76 -13.41 -6.12
C ALA A 243 -0.61 -14.93 -5.97
N VAL A 244 0.20 -15.41 -5.01
CA VAL A 244 0.29 -16.84 -4.66
C VAL A 244 -1.05 -17.43 -4.26
N LEU A 245 -1.92 -16.62 -3.63
CA LEU A 245 -3.26 -17.01 -3.22
C LEU A 245 -4.34 -16.83 -4.31
N GLY A 246 -4.01 -16.29 -5.48
CA GLY A 246 -4.96 -16.00 -6.55
C GLY A 246 -5.82 -14.76 -6.27
N LEU A 247 -5.32 -13.78 -5.52
CA LEU A 247 -6.03 -12.55 -5.15
C LEU A 247 -5.79 -11.39 -6.14
N GLU A 248 -5.52 -11.71 -7.42
CA GLU A 248 -5.16 -10.72 -8.44
C GLU A 248 -6.21 -9.63 -8.64
N HIS A 249 -7.51 -9.97 -8.59
CA HIS A 249 -8.58 -8.99 -8.76
C HIS A 249 -8.67 -7.99 -7.60
N HIS A 250 -8.52 -8.47 -6.37
CA HIS A 250 -8.46 -7.61 -5.19
C HIS A 250 -7.24 -6.70 -5.25
N THR A 251 -6.09 -7.27 -5.60
CA THR A 251 -4.82 -6.55 -5.70
C THR A 251 -4.89 -5.47 -6.79
N GLU A 252 -5.37 -5.78 -8.00
CA GLU A 252 -5.55 -4.81 -9.09
C GLU A 252 -6.44 -3.65 -8.66
N ASN A 253 -7.56 -3.96 -8.03
CA ASN A 253 -8.52 -2.96 -7.57
C ASN A 253 -7.90 -1.98 -6.56
N MET A 254 -7.14 -2.45 -5.58
CA MET A 254 -6.44 -1.60 -4.61
C MET A 254 -5.32 -0.78 -5.27
N LEU A 255 -4.45 -1.41 -6.08
CA LEU A 255 -3.36 -0.73 -6.78
C LEU A 255 -3.89 0.35 -7.72
N ARG A 256 -5.00 0.09 -8.43
CA ARG A 256 -5.68 1.05 -9.31
C ARG A 256 -6.16 2.28 -8.54
N ARG A 257 -6.73 2.10 -7.35
CA ARG A 257 -7.20 3.22 -6.54
C ARG A 257 -6.05 4.11 -6.08
N PHE A 258 -4.92 3.53 -5.71
CA PHE A 258 -3.73 4.31 -5.40
C PHE A 258 -3.20 5.04 -6.64
N ALA A 259 -3.05 4.36 -7.77
CA ALA A 259 -2.58 4.97 -9.02
C ALA A 259 -3.47 6.15 -9.45
N ALA A 260 -4.80 5.97 -9.42
CA ALA A 260 -5.77 7.02 -9.76
C ALA A 260 -5.77 8.19 -8.78
N SER A 261 -5.26 8.00 -7.56
CA SER A 261 -5.24 9.06 -6.54
C SER A 261 -4.08 10.04 -6.70
N ALA A 262 -3.04 9.72 -7.46
CA ALA A 262 -1.89 10.61 -7.63
C ALA A 262 -2.29 11.93 -8.32
N ALA A 263 -1.86 13.08 -7.77
CA ALA A 263 -2.29 14.38 -8.25
C ALA A 263 -1.18 15.43 -8.20
N ALA A 264 -1.13 16.30 -9.23
CA ALA A 264 -0.17 17.40 -9.30
C ALA A 264 -0.26 18.36 -8.11
N SER A 265 -1.48 18.56 -7.54
CA SER A 265 -1.71 19.38 -6.34
C SER A 265 -1.02 18.83 -5.09
N ARG A 266 -0.72 17.52 -5.04
CA ARG A 266 0.08 16.85 -4.02
C ARG A 266 1.49 16.49 -4.49
N LYS A 267 2.03 17.18 -5.48
CA LYS A 267 3.35 16.85 -6.05
C LYS A 267 3.42 15.40 -6.56
N TRP A 268 2.35 14.92 -7.15
CA TRP A 268 2.15 13.57 -7.66
C TRP A 268 2.18 12.45 -6.60
N CYS A 269 2.15 12.77 -5.30
CA CYS A 269 1.86 11.77 -4.28
C CYS A 269 0.44 11.21 -4.43
N GLY A 270 0.28 9.90 -4.25
CA GLY A 270 -1.01 9.26 -4.08
C GLY A 270 -1.62 9.50 -2.69
N PHE A 271 -2.68 8.79 -2.34
CA PHE A 271 -3.11 8.68 -0.95
C PHE A 271 -2.27 7.64 -0.23
N TRP A 272 -1.87 7.92 1.01
CA TRP A 272 -1.09 6.98 1.81
C TRP A 272 -1.93 5.78 2.25
N THR A 273 -3.15 6.03 2.73
CA THR A 273 -4.12 5.02 3.11
C THR A 273 -5.49 5.30 2.51
N ILE A 274 -6.19 4.24 2.15
CA ILE A 274 -7.55 4.27 1.60
C ILE A 274 -8.44 3.38 2.47
N THR A 275 -9.67 3.85 2.74
CA THR A 275 -10.68 3.10 3.49
C THR A 275 -11.34 2.03 2.60
N LYS A 276 -12.03 1.07 3.21
CA LYS A 276 -12.83 0.08 2.50
C LYS A 276 -13.86 0.67 1.53
N ASP A 277 -14.31 1.90 1.78
CA ASP A 277 -15.28 2.60 0.93
C ASP A 277 -14.60 3.35 -0.24
N GLY A 278 -13.28 3.28 -0.34
CA GLY A 278 -12.48 3.85 -1.44
C GLY A 278 -12.12 5.33 -1.26
N PHE A 279 -12.26 5.89 -0.05
CA PHE A 279 -11.87 7.26 0.27
C PHE A 279 -10.51 7.31 0.97
N PRO A 280 -9.75 8.41 0.85
CA PRO A 280 -8.55 8.58 1.67
C PRO A 280 -8.90 8.54 3.15
N SER A 281 -8.05 7.91 3.96
CA SER A 281 -8.25 7.89 5.41
C SER A 281 -8.03 9.29 6.01
N PRO A 282 -8.95 9.79 6.86
CA PRO A 282 -8.78 11.09 7.54
C PRO A 282 -7.51 11.17 8.40
N ASP A 283 -7.00 10.04 8.87
CA ASP A 283 -5.78 10.00 9.67
C ASP A 283 -4.53 10.40 8.87
N THR A 284 -4.55 10.17 7.56
CA THR A 284 -3.43 10.45 6.66
C THR A 284 -3.70 11.53 5.63
N TYR A 285 -4.95 11.96 5.46
CA TYR A 285 -5.31 12.98 4.48
C TYR A 285 -6.36 13.94 5.04
N ARG A 286 -6.04 15.22 5.07
CA ARG A 286 -6.97 16.31 5.35
C ARG A 286 -7.31 17.08 4.08
N ASP A 287 -6.27 17.54 3.38
CA ASP A 287 -6.37 18.21 2.09
C ASP A 287 -5.06 18.06 1.29
N ASN A 288 -4.97 18.70 0.12
CA ASN A 288 -3.80 18.59 -0.76
C ASN A 288 -2.54 19.32 -0.23
N THR A 289 -2.64 20.03 0.90
CA THR A 289 -1.52 20.72 1.57
C THR A 289 -1.15 20.06 2.90
N ASP A 290 -2.09 19.32 3.53
CA ASP A 290 -1.89 18.57 4.77
C ASP A 290 -2.22 17.08 4.56
N PHE A 291 -1.24 16.31 4.16
CA PHE A 291 -1.34 14.87 3.95
C PHE A 291 -0.07 14.14 4.42
N GLY A 292 -0.24 12.94 4.95
CA GLY A 292 0.85 12.03 5.31
C GLY A 292 1.27 11.20 4.10
N TYR A 293 2.57 11.07 3.87
CA TYR A 293 3.12 10.27 2.77
C TYR A 293 4.56 9.85 3.02
N CYS A 294 4.97 8.71 2.45
CA CYS A 294 6.37 8.31 2.36
C CYS A 294 6.80 8.28 0.89
N LEU A 295 7.87 9.00 0.54
CA LEU A 295 8.29 9.18 -0.86
C LEU A 295 8.60 7.86 -1.61
N PRO A 296 9.08 6.78 -0.97
CA PRO A 296 9.27 5.51 -1.69
C PRO A 296 7.98 4.92 -2.30
N ALA A 297 6.80 5.23 -1.75
CA ALA A 297 5.55 4.54 -2.06
C ALA A 297 5.09 4.61 -3.52
N ASN A 298 5.29 5.73 -4.22
CA ASN A 298 5.01 5.78 -5.66
C ASN A 298 5.83 4.74 -6.44
N PHE A 299 7.09 4.58 -6.08
CA PHE A 299 8.01 3.65 -6.73
C PHE A 299 7.67 2.20 -6.42
N ASP A 300 7.26 1.92 -5.17
CA ASP A 300 6.77 0.59 -4.79
C ASP A 300 5.56 0.20 -5.62
N LEU A 301 4.63 1.15 -5.83
CA LEU A 301 3.45 0.88 -6.64
C LEU A 301 3.81 0.57 -8.11
N VAL A 302 4.75 1.31 -8.71
CA VAL A 302 5.25 1.00 -10.07
C VAL A 302 5.83 -0.40 -10.12
N ARG A 303 6.68 -0.76 -9.15
CA ARG A 303 7.28 -2.10 -9.05
C ARG A 303 6.23 -3.18 -8.87
N ALA A 304 5.29 -2.99 -7.94
CA ALA A 304 4.23 -3.96 -7.66
C ALA A 304 3.35 -4.21 -8.89
N CYS A 305 2.92 -3.16 -9.58
CA CYS A 305 2.13 -3.29 -10.81
C CYS A 305 2.89 -4.08 -11.89
N TYR A 306 4.18 -3.83 -12.05
CA TYR A 306 5.00 -4.61 -12.99
C TYR A 306 5.12 -6.09 -12.58
N GLN A 307 5.31 -6.37 -11.29
CA GLN A 307 5.35 -7.74 -10.78
C GLN A 307 4.00 -8.45 -10.97
N GLN A 308 2.88 -7.77 -10.70
CA GLN A 308 1.55 -8.31 -10.95
C GLN A 308 1.30 -8.57 -12.45
N LEU A 309 1.72 -7.66 -13.32
CA LEU A 309 1.66 -7.86 -14.78
C LEU A 309 2.47 -9.10 -15.20
N ARG A 310 3.68 -9.28 -14.68
CA ARG A 310 4.51 -10.47 -14.96
C ARG A 310 3.89 -11.76 -14.44
N TRP A 311 3.27 -11.73 -13.26
CA TRP A 311 2.67 -12.91 -12.63
C TRP A 311 1.36 -13.32 -13.26
N THR A 312 0.47 -12.35 -13.52
CA THR A 312 -0.90 -12.61 -13.96
C THR A 312 -1.10 -12.49 -15.47
N GLY A 313 -0.25 -11.74 -16.15
CA GLY A 313 -0.46 -11.36 -17.54
C GLY A 313 -1.59 -10.35 -17.75
N ASN A 314 -2.16 -9.80 -16.66
CA ASN A 314 -3.30 -8.89 -16.73
C ASN A 314 -2.92 -7.55 -17.36
N ARG A 315 -3.36 -7.34 -18.60
CA ARG A 315 -3.07 -6.14 -19.39
C ARG A 315 -3.74 -4.86 -18.87
N ALA A 316 -4.66 -4.97 -17.90
CA ALA A 316 -5.23 -3.79 -17.24
C ALA A 316 -4.14 -2.91 -16.60
N TYR A 317 -3.01 -3.51 -16.14
CA TYR A 317 -1.82 -2.77 -15.68
C TYR A 317 -1.12 -1.92 -16.77
N LEU A 318 -1.56 -1.98 -18.02
CA LEU A 318 -1.04 -1.18 -19.13
C LEU A 318 -2.04 -0.12 -19.63
N ASP A 319 -3.19 0.03 -18.99
CA ASP A 319 -4.20 1.00 -19.37
C ASP A 319 -3.79 2.46 -19.06
N ALA A 320 -4.66 3.40 -19.42
CA ALA A 320 -4.36 4.83 -19.29
C ALA A 320 -4.14 5.28 -17.82
N VAL A 321 -4.86 4.70 -16.85
CA VAL A 321 -4.73 5.06 -15.43
C VAL A 321 -3.36 4.66 -14.91
N PHE A 322 -2.99 3.40 -15.07
CA PHE A 322 -1.70 2.90 -14.63
C PHE A 322 -0.55 3.50 -15.42
N SER A 323 -0.68 3.62 -16.76
CA SER A 323 0.37 4.23 -17.60
C SER A 323 0.63 5.67 -17.22
N GLY A 324 -0.41 6.48 -17.02
CA GLY A 324 -0.25 7.86 -16.56
C GLY A 324 0.41 7.96 -15.18
N PHE A 325 0.04 7.06 -14.25
CA PHE A 325 0.69 7.00 -12.95
C PHE A 325 2.18 6.66 -13.06
N TYR A 326 2.56 5.66 -13.87
CA TYR A 326 3.96 5.30 -14.07
C TYR A 326 4.77 6.45 -14.64
N ASP A 327 4.26 7.07 -15.72
CA ASP A 327 4.94 8.19 -16.39
C ASP A 327 5.17 9.35 -15.41
N HIS A 328 4.15 9.73 -14.63
CA HIS A 328 4.31 10.80 -13.64
C HIS A 328 5.22 10.39 -12.48
N SER A 329 5.21 9.15 -12.03
CA SER A 329 6.05 8.69 -10.91
C SER A 329 7.54 8.71 -11.25
N VAL A 330 7.92 8.45 -12.51
CA VAL A 330 9.34 8.46 -12.92
C VAL A 330 9.81 9.78 -13.53
N THR A 331 8.91 10.76 -13.70
CA THR A 331 9.22 12.10 -14.26
C THR A 331 8.83 13.21 -13.30
N SER A 332 7.60 13.73 -13.41
CA SER A 332 7.11 14.90 -12.67
C SER A 332 7.18 14.75 -11.14
N TYR A 333 7.03 13.54 -10.63
CA TYR A 333 7.20 13.23 -9.21
C TYR A 333 8.66 13.40 -8.79
N VAL A 334 9.59 12.83 -9.55
CA VAL A 334 11.05 13.01 -9.30
C VAL A 334 11.41 14.49 -9.36
N ASP A 335 10.99 15.21 -10.40
CA ASP A 335 11.27 16.65 -10.56
C ASP A 335 10.69 17.49 -9.40
N ALA A 336 9.54 17.10 -8.86
CA ALA A 336 8.89 17.82 -7.76
C ALA A 336 9.63 17.67 -6.42
N TRP A 337 10.36 16.55 -6.22
CA TRP A 337 11.07 16.21 -4.99
C TRP A 337 12.60 16.23 -5.11
N ASP A 338 13.18 16.37 -6.33
CA ASP A 338 14.59 16.69 -6.58
C ASP A 338 14.73 18.07 -7.23
N ARG A 339 14.24 19.12 -6.54
CA ARG A 339 14.21 20.50 -7.05
C ARG A 339 15.59 21.07 -7.37
N GLU A 340 16.59 20.65 -6.62
CA GLU A 340 17.98 21.07 -6.78
C GLU A 340 18.71 20.31 -7.89
N ARG A 341 18.05 19.31 -8.49
CA ARG A 341 18.62 18.41 -9.51
C ARG A 341 19.93 17.76 -9.07
N THR A 342 19.99 17.39 -7.80
CA THR A 342 21.13 16.68 -7.22
C THR A 342 21.19 15.22 -7.64
N GLY A 343 20.08 14.68 -8.19
CA GLY A 343 19.86 13.28 -8.47
C GLY A 343 19.40 12.49 -7.24
N TRP A 344 19.15 13.18 -6.11
CA TRP A 344 18.58 12.63 -4.89
C TRP A 344 17.27 13.34 -4.57
N MET A 345 16.17 12.59 -4.53
CA MET A 345 14.89 13.14 -4.06
C MET A 345 15.00 13.48 -2.57
N LYS A 346 14.41 14.61 -2.17
CA LYS A 346 14.47 15.11 -0.80
C LYS A 346 13.08 15.41 -0.27
N ALA A 347 12.79 14.95 0.96
CA ALA A 347 11.63 15.42 1.72
C ALA A 347 11.76 16.94 1.95
N ASN A 348 10.63 17.65 1.87
CA ASN A 348 10.58 19.10 1.95
C ASN A 348 9.89 19.52 3.26
N ALA A 349 10.55 20.39 4.02
CA ALA A 349 10.03 20.93 5.30
C ALA A 349 8.65 21.63 5.17
N ALA A 350 8.27 22.08 3.97
CA ALA A 350 6.94 22.64 3.70
C ALA A 350 5.82 21.59 3.81
N PHE A 351 6.15 20.30 3.68
CA PHE A 351 5.22 19.18 3.81
C PHE A 351 5.59 18.35 5.05
N ARG A 352 5.20 18.83 6.24
CA ARG A 352 5.64 18.27 7.53
C ARG A 352 5.35 16.79 7.74
N ARG A 353 4.34 16.23 7.05
CA ARG A 353 3.91 14.83 7.16
C ARG A 353 4.39 13.96 5.98
N VAL A 354 5.26 14.51 5.12
CA VAL A 354 5.89 13.76 4.02
C VAL A 354 7.32 13.42 4.42
N HIS A 355 7.62 12.12 4.41
CA HIS A 355 8.90 11.56 4.85
C HIS A 355 9.67 10.99 3.66
N ALA A 356 11.00 11.13 3.70
CA ALA A 356 11.88 10.52 2.70
C ALA A 356 12.05 9.01 2.90
N SER A 357 11.68 8.48 4.06
CA SER A 357 11.83 7.07 4.43
C SER A 357 10.53 6.51 4.99
N TYR A 358 10.40 5.20 5.00
CA TYR A 358 9.40 4.49 5.80
C TYR A 358 9.68 4.57 7.30
N ASN A 359 10.93 4.81 7.69
CA ASN A 359 11.26 5.16 9.05
C ASN A 359 10.76 6.57 9.39
N GLN A 360 9.69 6.65 10.16
CA GLN A 360 9.09 7.91 10.61
C GLN A 360 9.62 8.37 11.99
N ARG A 361 10.55 7.62 12.59
CA ARG A 361 11.22 7.97 13.83
C ARG A 361 12.53 8.73 13.56
N PRO A 362 13.09 9.44 14.53
CA PRO A 362 14.44 9.97 14.40
C PRO A 362 15.47 8.87 14.09
N PRO A 363 16.50 9.16 13.28
CA PRO A 363 16.72 10.44 12.62
C PRO A 363 15.76 10.65 11.43
N GLN A 364 15.33 11.90 11.20
CA GLN A 364 14.57 12.26 10.02
C GLN A 364 15.53 12.52 8.87
N PHE A 365 15.37 11.77 7.79
CA PHE A 365 16.21 11.91 6.60
C PHE A 365 15.66 12.94 5.61
N ALA A 366 16.53 13.70 4.98
CA ALA A 366 16.22 14.42 3.75
C ALA A 366 16.08 13.45 2.57
N THR A 367 17.01 12.47 2.51
CA THR A 367 17.01 11.36 1.54
C THR A 367 17.41 10.09 2.27
N SER A 368 16.82 8.94 1.94
CA SER A 368 17.11 7.65 2.61
C SER A 368 17.48 6.55 1.62
N ALA A 369 18.15 5.52 2.11
CA ALA A 369 18.58 4.39 1.28
C ALA A 369 17.39 3.58 0.73
N ASP A 370 16.29 3.46 1.49
CA ASP A 370 15.04 2.85 1.03
C ASP A 370 14.39 3.65 -0.11
N LEU A 371 14.42 5.00 -0.08
CA LEU A 371 13.92 5.84 -1.17
C LEU A 371 14.74 5.63 -2.46
N VAL A 372 16.07 5.65 -2.35
CA VAL A 372 16.95 5.42 -3.51
C VAL A 372 16.75 4.00 -4.07
N GLY A 373 16.59 3.01 -3.18
CA GLY A 373 16.31 1.62 -3.56
C GLY A 373 14.99 1.46 -4.29
N ALA A 374 13.93 2.07 -3.77
CA ALA A 374 12.61 2.06 -4.39
C ALA A 374 12.63 2.73 -5.78
N GLN A 375 13.29 3.89 -5.90
CA GLN A 375 13.45 4.60 -7.18
C GLN A 375 14.22 3.75 -8.20
N TYR A 376 15.31 3.10 -7.78
CA TYR A 376 16.07 2.17 -8.61
C TYR A 376 15.20 1.03 -9.14
N ALA A 377 14.46 0.37 -8.26
CA ALA A 377 13.59 -0.75 -8.62
C ALA A 377 12.43 -0.31 -9.54
N ALA A 378 11.86 0.88 -9.30
CA ALA A 378 10.83 1.45 -10.16
C ALA A 378 11.33 1.79 -11.56
N TYR A 379 12.55 2.30 -11.70
CA TYR A 379 13.13 2.55 -13.02
C TYR A 379 13.30 1.25 -13.83
N LEU A 380 13.74 0.16 -13.19
CA LEU A 380 13.82 -1.15 -13.84
C LEU A 380 12.42 -1.69 -14.19
N ALA A 381 11.44 -1.54 -13.30
CA ALA A 381 10.07 -1.96 -13.54
C ALA A 381 9.44 -1.17 -14.68
N TYR A 382 9.61 0.16 -14.70
CA TYR A 382 9.14 1.02 -15.78
C TYR A 382 9.78 0.65 -17.13
N ALA A 383 11.09 0.38 -17.13
CA ALA A 383 11.77 -0.11 -18.34
C ALA A 383 11.17 -1.41 -18.85
N GLY A 384 10.87 -2.36 -17.94
CA GLY A 384 10.18 -3.62 -18.29
C GLY A 384 8.78 -3.40 -18.85
N ILE A 385 8.00 -2.47 -18.27
CA ILE A 385 6.67 -2.07 -18.79
C ILE A 385 6.81 -1.49 -20.21
N GLN A 386 7.79 -0.62 -20.44
CA GLN A 386 8.02 -0.03 -21.75
C GLN A 386 8.46 -1.06 -22.80
N ASP A 387 9.22 -2.09 -22.39
CA ASP A 387 9.54 -3.20 -23.29
C ASP A 387 8.30 -3.99 -23.72
N LEU A 388 7.35 -4.20 -22.81
CA LEU A 388 6.11 -4.92 -23.13
C LEU A 388 5.14 -4.09 -23.99
N LYS A 389 5.28 -2.76 -23.99
CA LYS A 389 4.50 -1.85 -24.84
C LYS A 389 5.09 -1.66 -26.22
N GLY A 390 6.40 -1.81 -26.37
CA GLY A 390 7.15 -1.31 -27.52
C GLY A 390 7.61 -2.36 -28.51
N GLU A 391 7.32 -2.12 -29.80
CA GLU A 391 7.96 -2.81 -30.91
C GLU A 391 9.44 -2.40 -31.05
N PRO A 392 10.29 -3.23 -31.68
CA PRO A 392 11.69 -2.87 -31.95
C PRO A 392 11.82 -1.49 -32.61
N GLY A 393 12.71 -0.64 -32.09
CA GLY A 393 12.94 0.72 -32.59
C GLY A 393 11.92 1.79 -32.16
N SER A 394 10.86 1.42 -31.44
CA SER A 394 9.84 2.34 -30.94
C SER A 394 10.34 3.32 -29.88
N LEU A 395 9.56 4.36 -29.60
CA LEU A 395 9.81 5.29 -28.48
C LEU A 395 9.87 4.52 -27.13
N SER A 396 8.94 3.58 -26.91
CA SER A 396 8.91 2.78 -25.68
C SER A 396 10.21 2.00 -25.48
N ARG A 397 10.79 1.40 -26.51
CA ARG A 397 12.09 0.71 -26.42
C ARG A 397 13.24 1.64 -26.08
N ARG A 398 13.25 2.87 -26.63
CA ARG A 398 14.25 3.90 -26.26
C ARG A 398 14.08 4.33 -24.80
N MET A 399 12.84 4.54 -24.34
CA MET A 399 12.54 4.85 -22.94
C MET A 399 13.00 3.71 -22.01
N ALA A 400 12.76 2.46 -22.40
CA ALA A 400 13.24 1.30 -21.63
C ALA A 400 14.77 1.32 -21.44
N ALA A 401 15.52 1.59 -22.50
CA ALA A 401 16.99 1.69 -22.44
C ALA A 401 17.44 2.88 -21.57
N GLU A 402 16.79 4.04 -21.70
CA GLU A 402 17.07 5.25 -20.89
C GLU A 402 16.87 4.97 -19.40
N TYR A 403 15.74 4.36 -19.00
CA TYR A 403 15.47 4.12 -17.58
C TYR A 403 16.35 3.00 -16.98
N ARG A 404 16.80 2.03 -17.78
CA ARG A 404 17.87 1.12 -17.33
C ARG A 404 19.19 1.84 -17.08
N ALA A 405 19.54 2.80 -17.93
CA ALA A 405 20.73 3.61 -17.74
C ALA A 405 20.61 4.51 -16.50
N LYS A 406 19.44 5.13 -16.24
CA LYS A 406 19.17 5.88 -15.01
C LYS A 406 19.28 5.00 -13.76
N ALA A 407 18.74 3.78 -13.79
CA ALA A 407 18.87 2.84 -12.70
C ALA A 407 20.34 2.45 -12.45
N ALA A 408 21.10 2.16 -13.49
CA ALA A 408 22.53 1.86 -13.39
C ALA A 408 23.32 3.03 -12.79
N ALA A 409 23.03 4.26 -13.17
CA ALA A 409 23.65 5.46 -12.63
C ALA A 409 23.34 5.67 -11.14
N LEU A 410 22.07 5.45 -10.72
CA LEU A 410 21.68 5.48 -9.29
C LEU A 410 22.47 4.46 -8.48
N ARG A 411 22.55 3.20 -8.95
CA ARG A 411 23.32 2.14 -8.30
C ARG A 411 24.79 2.52 -8.15
N SER A 412 25.43 2.97 -9.25
CA SER A 412 26.83 3.34 -9.24
C SER A 412 27.14 4.45 -8.24
N ARG A 413 26.29 5.49 -8.21
CA ARG A 413 26.43 6.59 -7.24
C ARG A 413 26.19 6.13 -5.81
N PHE A 414 25.18 5.27 -5.57
CA PHE A 414 24.93 4.72 -4.24
C PHE A 414 26.12 3.90 -3.75
N ASP A 415 26.68 3.04 -4.60
CA ASP A 415 27.84 2.21 -4.24
C ASP A 415 29.10 3.03 -3.95
N SER A 416 29.29 4.19 -4.63
CA SER A 416 30.44 5.08 -4.38
C SER A 416 30.21 6.01 -3.19
N ASP A 417 29.05 6.68 -3.13
CA ASP A 417 28.86 7.85 -2.27
C ASP A 417 28.29 7.46 -0.88
N TRP A 418 27.62 6.29 -0.77
CA TRP A 418 26.92 5.90 0.43
C TRP A 418 27.63 4.79 1.24
N TRP A 419 28.84 4.42 0.87
CA TRP A 419 29.59 3.39 1.60
C TRP A 419 30.39 3.99 2.77
N ASN A 420 30.07 3.59 4.00
CA ASN A 420 30.84 3.90 5.19
C ASN A 420 31.92 2.84 5.39
N ALA A 421 33.15 3.12 4.93
CA ALA A 421 34.27 2.19 5.04
C ALA A 421 34.72 1.95 6.49
N ALA A 422 34.52 2.92 7.38
CA ALA A 422 34.90 2.77 8.80
C ALA A 422 34.01 1.76 9.53
N GLU A 423 32.73 1.70 9.17
CA GLU A 423 31.75 0.79 9.80
C GLU A 423 31.40 -0.42 8.91
N ASN A 424 32.02 -0.52 7.73
CA ASN A 424 31.83 -1.59 6.76
C ASN A 424 30.34 -1.83 6.44
N ARG A 425 29.58 -0.75 6.16
CA ARG A 425 28.16 -0.77 5.81
C ARG A 425 27.75 0.45 4.99
N PHE A 426 26.57 0.43 4.40
CA PHE A 426 26.00 1.63 3.78
C PHE A 426 25.42 2.58 4.85
N TYR A 427 25.51 3.88 4.59
CA TYR A 427 24.76 4.88 5.34
C TYR A 427 23.26 4.70 5.14
N SER A 428 22.47 4.96 6.19
CA SER A 428 21.00 4.84 6.16
C SER A 428 20.33 6.00 5.44
N GLY A 429 20.94 7.19 5.41
CA GLY A 429 20.36 8.37 4.79
C GLY A 429 21.23 9.61 4.87
N ILE A 430 20.79 10.65 4.16
CA ILE A 430 21.32 12.01 4.22
C ILE A 430 20.41 12.82 5.15
N LEU A 431 21.00 13.48 6.13
CA LEU A 431 20.32 14.36 7.09
C LEU A 431 19.92 15.70 6.43
N PRO A 432 19.03 16.49 7.06
CA PRO A 432 18.63 17.80 6.52
C PRO A 432 19.77 18.81 6.33
N ASP A 433 20.87 18.68 7.06
CA ASP A 433 22.07 19.49 6.91
C ASP A 433 23.00 19.03 5.77
N GLY A 434 22.63 17.95 5.08
CA GLY A 434 23.40 17.38 3.97
C GLY A 434 24.45 16.35 4.39
N SER A 435 24.68 16.10 5.66
CA SER A 435 25.61 15.09 6.15
C SER A 435 25.02 13.67 6.02
N LEU A 436 25.89 12.66 5.87
CA LEU A 436 25.49 11.25 5.88
C LEU A 436 25.32 10.76 7.33
N SER A 437 24.20 10.10 7.61
CA SER A 437 23.90 9.57 8.93
C SER A 437 24.72 8.33 9.24
N SER A 438 25.50 8.36 10.33
CA SER A 438 26.20 7.19 10.87
C SER A 438 25.28 6.24 11.64
N GLU A 439 24.03 6.62 11.93
CA GLU A 439 23.07 5.76 12.62
C GLU A 439 22.59 4.64 11.69
N TYR A 440 22.60 3.41 12.20
CA TYR A 440 22.00 2.28 11.47
C TYR A 440 20.48 2.28 11.65
N VAL A 441 19.77 2.45 10.55
CA VAL A 441 18.32 2.35 10.51
C VAL A 441 17.94 1.11 9.69
N ASP A 442 17.40 0.11 10.37
CA ASP A 442 17.07 -1.20 9.81
C ASP A 442 16.18 -1.09 8.54
N GLN A 443 15.08 -0.33 8.59
CA GLN A 443 14.19 -0.15 7.44
C GLN A 443 14.95 0.38 6.21
N SER A 444 15.75 1.42 6.37
CA SER A 444 16.48 2.02 5.25
C SER A 444 17.49 1.05 4.63
N ASN A 445 18.24 0.32 5.46
CA ASN A 445 19.28 -0.59 4.97
C ASN A 445 18.70 -1.90 4.40
N VAL A 446 17.70 -2.50 5.06
CA VAL A 446 17.07 -3.74 4.62
C VAL A 446 16.33 -3.54 3.29
N TYR A 447 15.57 -2.45 3.15
CA TYR A 447 14.86 -2.20 1.91
C TYR A 447 15.79 -1.89 0.74
N ALA A 448 16.92 -1.21 0.95
CA ALA A 448 17.91 -1.02 -0.10
C ALA A 448 18.40 -2.37 -0.68
N LEU A 449 18.65 -3.37 0.20
CA LEU A 449 18.99 -4.74 -0.21
C LEU A 449 17.81 -5.45 -0.88
N TRP A 450 16.61 -5.31 -0.33
CA TRP A 450 15.40 -5.93 -0.87
C TRP A 450 15.06 -5.44 -2.29
N PHE A 451 15.27 -4.16 -2.55
CA PHE A 451 15.16 -3.59 -3.91
C PHE A 451 16.32 -4.01 -4.83
N GLY A 452 17.39 -4.57 -4.28
CA GLY A 452 18.58 -4.96 -5.03
C GLY A 452 19.42 -3.77 -5.48
N LEU A 453 19.40 -2.67 -4.72
CA LEU A 453 20.12 -1.45 -5.08
C LEU A 453 21.65 -1.63 -5.09
N PRO A 454 22.31 -2.20 -4.05
CA PRO A 454 23.76 -2.37 -4.08
C PRO A 454 24.22 -3.33 -5.19
N ALA A 455 25.36 -3.06 -5.80
CA ALA A 455 25.97 -3.96 -6.75
C ALA A 455 26.54 -5.21 -6.06
N ALA A 456 26.56 -6.34 -6.78
CA ALA A 456 27.12 -7.58 -6.25
C ALA A 456 28.58 -7.42 -5.82
N GLY A 457 28.96 -8.04 -4.70
CA GLY A 457 30.33 -8.00 -4.21
C GLY A 457 30.45 -7.95 -2.68
N PRO A 458 31.65 -7.68 -2.15
CA PRO A 458 31.93 -7.74 -0.70
C PRO A 458 31.07 -6.81 0.14
N LYS A 459 30.61 -5.68 -0.41
CA LYS A 459 29.72 -4.73 0.28
C LYS A 459 28.35 -5.33 0.61
N ILE A 460 27.84 -6.21 -0.27
CA ILE A 460 26.59 -6.95 0.02
C ILE A 460 26.80 -7.93 1.17
N GLU A 461 27.89 -8.70 1.16
CA GLU A 461 28.17 -9.65 2.23
C GLU A 461 28.27 -8.95 3.59
N ALA A 462 29.00 -7.84 3.66
CA ALA A 462 29.09 -7.02 4.87
C ALA A 462 27.71 -6.49 5.32
N SER A 463 26.86 -6.07 4.38
CA SER A 463 25.51 -5.60 4.68
C SER A 463 24.59 -6.71 5.18
N LEU A 464 24.69 -7.92 4.62
CA LEU A 464 23.97 -9.10 5.09
C LEU A 464 24.42 -9.51 6.50
N ASP A 465 25.74 -9.50 6.76
CA ASP A 465 26.27 -9.73 8.11
C ASP A 465 25.76 -8.68 9.12
N GLN A 466 25.68 -7.43 8.68
CA GLN A 466 25.11 -6.35 9.52
C GLN A 466 23.63 -6.61 9.81
N MET A 467 22.86 -7.02 8.80
CA MET A 467 21.45 -7.36 8.92
C MET A 467 21.23 -8.56 9.87
N GLU A 468 22.09 -9.57 9.85
CA GLU A 468 22.04 -10.71 10.77
C GLU A 468 22.34 -10.31 12.21
N ARG A 469 23.29 -9.40 12.42
CA ARG A 469 23.66 -8.90 13.75
C ARG A 469 22.63 -7.98 14.38
N ASN A 470 21.87 -7.24 13.56
CA ASN A 470 20.88 -6.27 14.02
C ASN A 470 19.48 -6.79 13.78
N ARG A 471 18.86 -7.28 14.85
CA ARG A 471 17.44 -7.65 14.77
C ARG A 471 16.61 -6.38 14.62
N PRO A 472 15.66 -6.33 13.66
CA PRO A 472 14.84 -5.14 13.44
C PRO A 472 14.00 -4.79 14.67
N HIS A 473 13.79 -3.49 14.87
CA HIS A 473 12.91 -2.98 15.92
C HIS A 473 11.42 -3.21 15.59
N TYR A 474 11.12 -3.53 14.34
CA TYR A 474 9.77 -3.73 13.82
C TYR A 474 9.62 -5.07 13.13
N ASP A 475 8.55 -5.77 13.48
CA ASP A 475 8.18 -7.02 12.81
C ASP A 475 7.98 -6.82 11.31
N SER A 476 7.46 -5.66 10.89
CA SER A 476 7.27 -5.32 9.49
C SER A 476 8.57 -5.31 8.68
N THR A 477 9.67 -4.80 9.24
CA THR A 477 10.98 -4.86 8.57
C THR A 477 11.49 -6.29 8.49
N TYR A 478 11.24 -7.09 9.52
CA TYR A 478 11.67 -8.49 9.56
C TYR A 478 10.97 -9.35 8.49
N SER A 479 9.78 -8.98 8.05
CA SER A 479 9.04 -9.67 6.99
C SER A 479 9.82 -9.79 5.67
N TYR A 480 10.76 -8.89 5.41
CA TYR A 480 11.56 -8.87 4.16
C TYR A 480 12.86 -9.68 4.24
N PHE A 481 13.28 -10.09 5.43
CA PHE A 481 14.54 -10.83 5.64
C PHE A 481 14.61 -12.11 4.80
N PRO A 482 13.57 -12.96 4.76
CA PRO A 482 13.63 -14.18 3.98
C PRO A 482 13.89 -13.93 2.48
N GLU A 483 13.24 -12.93 1.89
CA GLU A 483 13.44 -12.60 0.47
C GLU A 483 14.84 -12.03 0.21
N VAL A 484 15.35 -11.18 1.12
CA VAL A 484 16.71 -10.63 1.01
C VAL A 484 17.72 -11.76 1.08
N PHE A 485 17.64 -12.65 2.06
CA PHE A 485 18.57 -13.75 2.20
C PHE A 485 18.50 -14.73 1.01
N ALA A 486 17.30 -15.08 0.53
CA ALA A 486 17.12 -15.91 -0.64
C ALA A 486 17.72 -15.28 -1.91
N ARG A 487 17.53 -13.95 -2.09
CA ARG A 487 18.09 -13.20 -3.23
C ARG A 487 19.62 -13.32 -3.29
N TYR A 488 20.27 -13.25 -2.15
CA TYR A 488 21.75 -13.25 -2.06
C TYR A 488 22.35 -14.59 -1.67
N GLY A 489 21.56 -15.68 -1.71
CA GLY A 489 22.04 -17.06 -1.58
C GLY A 489 22.28 -17.54 -0.16
N ARG A 490 21.84 -16.79 0.88
CA ARG A 490 21.87 -17.26 2.26
C ARG A 490 20.61 -18.08 2.58
N ASN A 491 20.49 -19.24 1.92
CA ASN A 491 19.25 -20.03 1.91
C ASN A 491 18.82 -20.51 3.30
N ASP A 492 19.77 -20.89 4.17
CA ASP A 492 19.44 -21.33 5.54
C ASP A 492 18.82 -20.19 6.36
N ARG A 493 19.33 -18.97 6.19
CA ARG A 493 18.76 -17.78 6.84
C ARG A 493 17.39 -17.42 6.27
N ALA A 494 17.20 -17.56 4.96
CA ALA A 494 15.90 -17.37 4.32
C ALA A 494 14.88 -18.37 4.86
N TYR A 495 15.23 -19.62 4.97
CA TYR A 495 14.40 -20.69 5.51
C TYR A 495 14.01 -20.41 6.98
N GLN A 496 14.98 -20.14 7.85
CA GLN A 496 14.71 -19.82 9.25
C GLN A 496 13.81 -18.59 9.38
N GLY A 497 14.06 -17.54 8.62
CA GLY A 497 13.21 -16.35 8.59
C GLY A 497 11.78 -16.65 8.13
N ILE A 498 11.57 -17.53 7.15
CA ILE A 498 10.23 -18.00 6.74
C ILE A 498 9.50 -18.64 7.91
N LEU A 499 10.13 -19.57 8.64
CA LEU A 499 9.53 -20.23 9.79
C LEU A 499 9.17 -19.22 10.89
N GLU A 500 10.04 -18.25 11.16
CA GLU A 500 9.81 -17.22 12.16
C GLU A 500 8.61 -16.33 11.81
N ILE A 501 8.56 -15.72 10.61
CA ILE A 501 7.45 -14.83 10.22
C ILE A 501 6.13 -15.58 10.04
N ALA A 502 6.18 -16.85 9.63
CA ALA A 502 5.02 -17.72 9.54
C ALA A 502 4.50 -18.16 10.91
N GLY A 503 5.39 -18.37 11.87
CA GLY A 503 5.06 -18.82 13.24
C GLY A 503 4.63 -17.71 14.20
N GLN A 504 4.77 -16.44 13.85
CA GLN A 504 4.41 -15.32 14.73
C GLN A 504 2.93 -15.37 15.12
N SER A 505 2.66 -15.75 16.35
CA SER A 505 1.33 -15.64 16.95
C SER A 505 1.15 -14.23 17.50
N SER A 506 0.37 -13.40 16.85
CA SER A 506 -0.16 -12.19 17.47
C SER A 506 -1.64 -12.42 17.78
N ASN A 507 -2.16 -11.78 18.83
CA ASN A 507 -3.59 -11.74 19.13
C ASN A 507 -4.43 -11.10 18.00
N TYR A 508 -3.75 -10.57 16.97
CA TYR A 508 -4.34 -10.01 15.76
C TYR A 508 -3.68 -10.65 14.52
N PRO A 509 -4.47 -11.12 13.54
CA PRO A 509 -3.92 -11.60 12.29
C PRO A 509 -3.22 -10.44 11.57
N ARG A 510 -1.89 -10.44 11.57
CA ARG A 510 -1.11 -9.52 10.75
C ARG A 510 -0.98 -10.13 9.36
N GLY A 511 -1.70 -9.57 8.38
CA GLY A 511 -1.61 -9.99 6.99
C GLY A 511 -0.21 -9.80 6.43
N GLU A 512 0.52 -8.74 6.82
CA GLU A 512 1.86 -8.41 6.34
C GLU A 512 2.82 -9.61 6.44
N THR A 513 3.04 -10.17 7.62
CA THR A 513 3.94 -11.31 7.79
C THR A 513 3.43 -12.58 7.09
N ALA A 514 2.12 -12.74 6.99
CA ALA A 514 1.50 -13.90 6.33
C ALA A 514 1.68 -13.86 4.81
N PHE A 515 1.40 -12.72 4.17
CA PHE A 515 1.62 -12.55 2.73
C PHE A 515 3.13 -12.59 2.40
N ALA A 516 3.99 -11.97 3.23
CA ALA A 516 5.43 -12.01 3.05
C ALA A 516 5.97 -13.45 3.11
N ALA A 517 5.51 -14.28 4.03
CA ALA A 517 5.91 -15.68 4.12
C ALA A 517 5.53 -16.46 2.86
N LEU A 518 4.32 -16.29 2.34
CA LEU A 518 3.86 -16.92 1.10
C LEU A 518 4.71 -16.48 -0.11
N GLY A 519 4.99 -15.19 -0.21
CA GLY A 519 5.88 -14.63 -1.25
C GLY A 519 7.28 -15.20 -1.15
N ALA A 520 7.87 -15.22 0.05
CA ALA A 520 9.20 -15.73 0.30
C ALA A 520 9.32 -17.23 0.01
N ILE A 521 8.28 -18.02 0.26
CA ILE A 521 8.25 -19.44 -0.11
C ILE A 521 8.23 -19.57 -1.64
N ALA A 522 7.29 -18.92 -2.33
CA ALA A 522 7.11 -19.10 -3.76
C ALA A 522 8.29 -18.53 -4.58
N SER A 523 8.71 -17.29 -4.34
CA SER A 523 9.79 -16.66 -5.10
C SER A 523 11.17 -16.86 -4.48
N GLY A 524 11.25 -16.90 -3.15
CA GLY A 524 12.50 -17.10 -2.42
C GLY A 524 12.94 -18.55 -2.48
N LEU A 525 12.25 -19.44 -1.77
CA LEU A 525 12.64 -20.83 -1.60
C LEU A 525 12.45 -21.65 -2.89
N MET A 526 11.25 -21.55 -3.50
CA MET A 526 10.92 -22.26 -4.75
C MET A 526 11.46 -21.56 -5.99
N GLY A 527 11.89 -20.31 -5.89
CA GLY A 527 12.45 -19.54 -6.99
C GLY A 527 11.54 -19.44 -8.22
N VAL A 528 10.22 -19.42 -8.01
CA VAL A 528 9.25 -19.26 -9.10
C VAL A 528 9.27 -17.81 -9.55
N ASP A 529 9.67 -17.58 -10.78
CA ASP A 529 9.75 -16.25 -11.42
C ASP A 529 9.03 -16.26 -12.77
N PRO A 530 7.74 -15.95 -12.80
CA PRO A 530 6.97 -15.95 -14.03
C PRO A 530 7.12 -14.65 -14.81
N ASP A 531 7.06 -14.79 -16.12
CA ASP A 531 6.90 -13.72 -17.08
C ASP A 531 5.78 -14.11 -18.06
N VAL A 532 4.55 -14.04 -17.57
CA VAL A 532 3.35 -14.48 -18.31
C VAL A 532 3.18 -13.75 -19.63
N PRO A 533 3.43 -12.42 -19.75
CA PRO A 533 3.40 -11.74 -21.05
C PRO A 533 4.33 -12.38 -22.10
N ASN A 534 5.48 -12.89 -21.70
CA ASN A 534 6.43 -13.60 -22.56
C ASN A 534 6.23 -15.13 -22.54
N ARG A 535 5.21 -15.61 -21.84
CA ARG A 535 4.85 -17.04 -21.68
C ARG A 535 5.95 -17.90 -21.10
N ILE A 536 6.83 -17.36 -20.26
CA ILE A 536 7.95 -18.09 -19.67
C ILE A 536 7.84 -18.07 -18.14
N ILE A 537 8.20 -19.21 -17.51
CA ILE A 537 8.33 -19.34 -16.06
C ILE A 537 9.73 -19.91 -15.78
N GLU A 538 10.51 -19.21 -14.97
CA GLU A 538 11.78 -19.72 -14.43
C GLU A 538 11.54 -20.33 -13.05
N THR A 539 12.36 -21.34 -12.70
CA THR A 539 12.40 -21.90 -11.34
C THR A 539 13.84 -22.06 -10.91
N LEU A 540 14.12 -21.75 -9.64
CA LEU A 540 15.46 -21.87 -9.06
C LEU A 540 15.36 -22.45 -7.63
N PRO A 541 15.67 -23.73 -7.40
CA PRO A 541 15.62 -24.32 -6.07
C PRO A 541 16.66 -23.68 -5.14
N ARG A 542 16.19 -23.23 -3.96
CA ARG A 542 17.03 -22.67 -2.89
C ARG A 542 16.75 -23.39 -1.56
N LEU A 543 16.66 -24.71 -1.62
CA LEU A 543 16.41 -25.53 -0.43
C LEU A 543 17.64 -25.56 0.47
N THR A 544 17.40 -25.77 1.75
CA THR A 544 18.43 -26.02 2.77
C THR A 544 18.68 -27.54 2.90
N GLY A 545 19.71 -27.92 3.64
CA GLY A 545 19.96 -29.34 3.96
C GLY A 545 18.86 -30.01 4.78
N GLU A 546 18.02 -29.23 5.46
CA GLU A 546 16.90 -29.72 6.26
C GLU A 546 15.69 -30.14 5.39
N VAL A 547 15.59 -29.62 4.15
CA VAL A 547 14.48 -29.86 3.24
C VAL A 547 14.93 -30.73 2.08
N ALA A 548 14.70 -32.05 2.16
CA ALA A 548 15.10 -32.97 1.12
C ALA A 548 14.28 -32.79 -0.18
N TRP A 549 12.99 -32.51 -0.04
CA TRP A 549 12.11 -32.18 -1.16
C TRP A 549 10.97 -31.27 -0.70
N VAL A 550 10.45 -30.48 -1.65
CA VAL A 550 9.27 -29.63 -1.45
C VAL A 550 8.49 -29.52 -2.76
N ARG A 551 7.18 -29.57 -2.68
CA ARG A 551 6.24 -29.40 -3.78
C ARG A 551 5.24 -28.29 -3.46
N LEU A 552 5.20 -27.28 -4.33
CA LEU A 552 4.15 -26.25 -4.33
C LEU A 552 3.23 -26.54 -5.51
N SER A 553 1.96 -26.81 -5.25
CA SER A 553 0.97 -27.24 -6.24
C SER A 553 -0.23 -26.31 -6.27
N ARG A 554 -0.99 -26.37 -7.37
CA ARG A 554 -2.14 -25.50 -7.64
C ARG A 554 -1.80 -24.01 -7.54
N LEU A 555 -0.56 -23.65 -7.87
CA LEU A 555 -0.10 -22.28 -7.88
C LEU A 555 -0.69 -21.56 -9.09
N PRO A 556 -1.51 -20.46 -8.88
CA PRO A 556 -2.04 -19.70 -10.00
C PRO A 556 -0.94 -18.82 -10.61
N VAL A 557 -0.71 -18.96 -11.91
CA VAL A 557 0.22 -18.13 -12.68
C VAL A 557 -0.41 -17.80 -14.03
N GLY A 558 -0.88 -16.57 -14.18
CA GLY A 558 -1.66 -16.17 -15.34
C GLY A 558 -2.87 -17.09 -15.56
N PRO A 559 -3.09 -17.62 -16.78
CA PRO A 559 -4.19 -18.53 -17.06
C PRO A 559 -3.90 -19.99 -16.66
N ASN A 560 -2.77 -20.27 -15.99
CA ASN A 560 -2.34 -21.62 -15.65
C ASN A 560 -2.44 -21.88 -14.15
N GLU A 561 -2.72 -23.14 -13.79
CA GLU A 561 -2.36 -23.74 -12.51
C GLU A 561 -1.11 -24.59 -12.71
N ILE A 562 -0.09 -24.34 -11.91
CA ILE A 562 1.18 -25.07 -12.02
C ILE A 562 1.54 -25.79 -10.72
N ALA A 563 2.38 -26.82 -10.83
CA ALA A 563 3.10 -27.37 -9.69
C ALA A 563 4.61 -27.36 -9.96
N VAL A 564 5.37 -27.03 -8.93
CA VAL A 564 6.84 -27.07 -8.92
C VAL A 564 7.27 -27.96 -7.77
N GLU A 565 8.11 -28.94 -8.06
CA GLU A 565 8.67 -29.85 -7.06
C GLU A 565 10.19 -29.86 -7.17
N HIS A 566 10.85 -29.57 -6.07
CA HIS A 566 12.30 -29.61 -5.96
C HIS A 566 12.76 -30.80 -5.12
N HIS A 567 13.82 -31.45 -5.54
CA HIS A 567 14.57 -32.44 -4.78
C HIS A 567 15.98 -31.91 -4.55
N GLY A 568 16.23 -31.47 -3.31
CA GLY A 568 17.40 -30.66 -2.98
C GLY A 568 17.53 -29.45 -3.89
N THR A 569 18.75 -29.02 -4.16
CA THR A 569 19.06 -27.91 -5.08
C THR A 569 19.42 -28.38 -6.50
N THR A 570 19.30 -29.67 -6.78
CA THR A 570 19.85 -30.28 -7.99
C THR A 570 18.82 -30.86 -8.96
N ALA A 571 17.57 -30.99 -8.56
CA ALA A 571 16.52 -31.48 -9.45
C ALA A 571 15.19 -30.73 -9.25
N THR A 572 14.52 -30.45 -10.36
CA THR A 572 13.20 -29.81 -10.38
C THR A 572 12.29 -30.55 -11.35
N SER A 573 11.05 -30.83 -10.89
CA SER A 573 9.93 -31.22 -11.73
C SER A 573 8.94 -30.06 -11.85
N PHE A 574 8.50 -29.78 -13.07
CA PHE A 574 7.50 -28.74 -13.34
C PHE A 574 6.30 -29.37 -14.03
N THR A 575 5.11 -29.11 -13.51
CA THR A 575 3.84 -29.58 -14.06
C THR A 575 2.97 -28.40 -14.43
N ASN A 576 2.48 -28.35 -15.64
CA ASN A 576 1.36 -27.48 -16.00
C ASN A 576 0.07 -28.25 -15.69
N GLN A 577 -0.49 -28.07 -14.48
CA GLN A 577 -1.64 -28.85 -14.03
C GLN A 577 -2.92 -28.53 -14.81
N ASN A 578 -3.07 -27.25 -15.19
CA ASN A 578 -4.19 -26.78 -16.01
C ASN A 578 -3.81 -25.50 -16.76
N GLY A 579 -4.40 -25.30 -17.93
CA GLY A 579 -4.23 -24.09 -18.75
C GLY A 579 -3.50 -24.32 -20.07
N PRO A 580 -3.24 -23.25 -20.82
CA PRO A 580 -2.55 -23.31 -22.10
C PRO A 580 -1.07 -23.76 -21.96
N PRO A 581 -0.41 -24.17 -23.06
CA PRO A 581 1.00 -24.48 -23.02
C PRO A 581 1.85 -23.31 -22.50
N VAL A 582 2.79 -23.60 -21.61
CA VAL A 582 3.71 -22.63 -21.00
C VAL A 582 5.16 -23.06 -21.27
N GLN A 583 6.05 -22.08 -21.35
CA GLN A 583 7.48 -22.33 -21.48
C GLN A 583 8.11 -22.32 -20.08
N TRP A 584 8.80 -23.39 -19.73
CA TRP A 584 9.54 -23.51 -18.49
C TRP A 584 11.04 -23.45 -18.73
N ARG A 585 11.76 -22.63 -17.97
CA ARG A 585 13.21 -22.54 -17.93
C ARG A 585 13.70 -22.96 -16.54
N PRO A 586 14.18 -24.19 -16.36
CA PRO A 586 14.83 -24.57 -15.10
C PRO A 586 16.18 -23.88 -14.98
N VAL A 587 16.43 -23.30 -13.80
CA VAL A 587 17.69 -22.68 -13.42
C VAL A 587 18.18 -23.36 -12.15
N PHE A 588 19.47 -23.65 -12.10
CA PHE A 588 20.14 -24.19 -10.92
C PHE A 588 21.29 -23.29 -10.50
N GLN A 589 21.73 -23.40 -9.27
CA GLN A 589 22.90 -22.68 -8.75
C GLN A 589 23.90 -23.66 -8.14
N SER A 590 25.18 -23.55 -8.52
CA SER A 590 26.26 -24.30 -7.94
C SER A 590 27.50 -23.42 -7.84
N ASN A 591 28.18 -23.43 -6.70
CA ASN A 591 29.40 -22.64 -6.46
C ASN A 591 29.21 -21.14 -6.79
N GLY A 592 28.06 -20.57 -6.42
CA GLY A 592 27.71 -19.17 -6.67
C GLY A 592 27.35 -18.82 -8.14
N LYS A 593 27.44 -19.77 -9.07
CA LYS A 593 27.11 -19.60 -10.50
C LYS A 593 25.73 -20.15 -10.81
N ARG A 594 24.97 -19.42 -11.63
CA ARG A 594 23.64 -19.83 -12.14
C ARG A 594 23.80 -20.54 -13.48
N PHE A 595 23.09 -21.65 -13.63
CA PHE A 595 23.03 -22.47 -14.83
C PHE A 595 21.60 -22.56 -15.32
N ALA A 596 21.27 -21.85 -16.40
CA ALA A 596 19.97 -21.93 -17.04
C ALA A 596 19.96 -23.04 -18.11
N HIS A 597 18.96 -23.89 -18.03
CA HIS A 597 18.74 -24.92 -19.05
C HIS A 597 17.99 -24.34 -20.26
N ALA A 598 17.94 -25.13 -21.33
CA ALA A 598 17.09 -24.81 -22.48
C ALA A 598 15.62 -24.75 -22.07
N VAL A 599 14.92 -23.84 -22.70
CA VAL A 599 13.47 -23.66 -22.46
C VAL A 599 12.70 -24.89 -22.97
N MET A 600 11.77 -25.38 -22.15
CA MET A 600 10.90 -26.50 -22.45
C MET A 600 9.45 -26.07 -22.53
N THR A 601 8.73 -26.48 -23.56
CA THR A 601 7.27 -26.28 -23.61
C THR A 601 6.58 -27.37 -22.80
N ILE A 602 5.68 -26.97 -21.90
CA ILE A 602 4.89 -27.87 -21.03
C ILE A 602 3.41 -27.67 -21.35
N ARG A 603 2.75 -28.71 -21.83
CA ARG A 603 1.32 -28.70 -22.15
C ARG A 603 0.47 -28.90 -20.89
N GLY A 604 -0.82 -28.56 -20.95
CA GLY A 604 -1.75 -28.86 -19.87
C GLY A 604 -1.76 -30.34 -19.52
N GLY A 605 -1.62 -30.69 -18.26
CA GLY A 605 -1.45 -32.06 -17.74
C GLY A 605 -0.04 -32.65 -17.87
N GLU A 606 0.91 -31.98 -18.51
CA GLU A 606 2.26 -32.49 -18.73
C GLU A 606 3.20 -32.13 -17.58
N THR A 607 4.08 -33.07 -17.23
CA THR A 607 5.21 -32.88 -16.29
C THR A 607 6.53 -33.10 -17.01
N LYS A 608 7.50 -32.20 -16.76
CA LYS A 608 8.89 -32.39 -17.16
C LYS A 608 9.84 -32.22 -15.96
N ARG A 609 10.98 -32.92 -16.05
CA ARG A 609 12.03 -32.87 -15.03
C ARG A 609 13.34 -32.38 -15.63
N ALA A 610 14.06 -31.59 -14.86
CA ALA A 610 15.43 -31.16 -15.13
C ALA A 610 16.31 -31.42 -13.92
N THR A 611 17.59 -31.67 -14.17
CA THR A 611 18.61 -31.92 -13.14
C THR A 611 19.82 -31.06 -13.42
N LEU A 612 20.48 -30.57 -12.38
CA LEU A 612 21.81 -29.98 -12.50
C LEU A 612 22.74 -31.08 -13.01
N ALA A 613 23.40 -30.84 -14.15
CA ALA A 613 24.33 -31.79 -14.79
C ALA A 613 25.65 -31.89 -14.02
#